data_c3b2eec58e2ad5637d739bc8f34588b6
#
_entry.id   c3b2eec58e2ad5637d739bc8f34588b6
#
_cell.length_a   1.000
_cell.length_b   1.000
_cell.length_c   1.000
_cell.angle_alpha   90.00
_cell.angle_beta   90.00
_cell.angle_gamma   90.00
#
_symmetry.space_group_name_H-M   'P 1'
#
loop_
_entity.id
_entity.type
_entity.pdbx_description
1 polymer ?
#
loop_
_entity_poly.entity_id
_entity_poly.type
_entity_poly.pdbx_seq_one_letter_code
_entity_poly.pdbx_strand_id
1 'polypeptide(L)'
;MESLPTYLKSNECFAMEDTLDEYLAQVDFVSSSDLRSFRGNVGRRDGNASIRMQIGAIFHRIMLEEDEDFQISAIGMKNSCFPEPLKLFTSYLTQTDYRHLKIARDKLNQWSGELFRDWIHSGFTERSIYWKDQADYQWRVRPDIVTKGLVIDLKTFSGNNQKRFLKSLNRNGYLIQAALYLEGIERLYGDPIGFAFLCIDLTPPYRIFLDVLDSKTLLFSKKLLANAKRDFKSHSSCD
;
A
#
# COMPACT_ATOMS: atom_id res chain seq x y z
N MET A 1 19.69 -7.64 -12.04
CA MET A 1 19.07 -7.04 -10.85
C MET A 1 20.10 -6.12 -10.21
N GLU A 2 19.81 -4.84 -10.15
CA GLU A 2 20.63 -3.92 -9.37
C GLU A 2 20.38 -4.21 -7.88
N SER A 3 21.42 -4.54 -7.15
CA SER A 3 21.32 -4.71 -5.70
C SER A 3 21.13 -3.35 -5.04
N LEU A 4 20.33 -3.28 -3.99
CA LEU A 4 20.25 -2.09 -3.15
C LEU A 4 21.65 -1.65 -2.73
N PRO A 5 21.99 -0.37 -2.88
CA PRO A 5 23.24 0.12 -2.33
C PRO A 5 23.23 -0.08 -0.81
N THR A 6 24.30 -0.68 -0.30
CA THR A 6 24.48 -0.97 1.13
C THR A 6 24.44 0.30 2.00
N TYR A 7 24.58 1.48 1.39
CA TYR A 7 24.55 2.77 2.05
C TYR A 7 24.10 3.87 1.10
N LEU A 8 23.06 4.62 1.46
CA LEU A 8 22.62 5.82 0.76
C LEU A 8 23.35 7.05 1.31
N LYS A 9 23.79 7.93 0.40
CA LYS A 9 24.25 9.26 0.80
C LYS A 9 23.08 10.11 1.27
N SER A 10 23.35 11.10 2.10
CA SER A 10 22.31 12.06 2.53
C SER A 10 21.64 12.70 1.32
N ASN A 11 20.29 12.76 1.32
CA ASN A 11 19.43 13.22 0.23
C ASN A 11 19.44 12.38 -1.05
N GLU A 12 20.07 11.22 -1.08
CA GLU A 12 19.95 10.30 -2.20
C GLU A 12 18.57 9.66 -2.24
N CYS A 13 17.98 9.58 -3.44
CA CYS A 13 16.68 8.98 -3.69
C CYS A 13 16.74 8.16 -4.98
N PHE A 14 16.21 6.94 -4.96
CA PHE A 14 16.13 6.08 -6.14
C PHE A 14 14.90 5.18 -6.10
N ALA A 15 14.47 4.73 -7.27
CA ALA A 15 13.41 3.74 -7.40
C ALA A 15 13.99 2.39 -7.84
N MET A 16 13.34 1.32 -7.42
CA MET A 16 13.76 -0.05 -7.70
C MET A 16 12.56 -0.92 -8.02
N GLU A 17 12.72 -1.81 -8.98
CA GLU A 17 11.80 -2.91 -9.22
C GLU A 17 12.24 -4.09 -8.37
N ASP A 18 11.55 -4.30 -7.27
CA ASP A 18 11.77 -5.38 -6.32
C ASP A 18 10.45 -6.12 -6.05
N THR A 19 10.55 -7.32 -5.54
CA THR A 19 9.38 -8.05 -5.06
C THR A 19 8.90 -7.48 -3.71
N LEU A 20 7.66 -7.79 -3.33
CA LEU A 20 7.14 -7.42 -2.01
C LEU A 20 8.02 -7.98 -0.88
N ASP A 21 8.52 -9.22 -1.03
CA ASP A 21 9.37 -9.87 -0.03
C ASP A 21 10.72 -9.16 0.10
N GLU A 22 11.36 -8.79 -1.02
CA GLU A 22 12.58 -7.99 -1.01
C GLU A 22 12.37 -6.62 -0.37
N TYR A 23 11.24 -5.94 -0.70
CA TYR A 23 10.85 -4.69 -0.06
C TYR A 23 10.69 -4.85 1.46
N LEU A 24 9.99 -5.89 1.91
CA LEU A 24 9.76 -6.14 3.33
C LEU A 24 11.05 -6.52 4.08
N ALA A 25 12.00 -7.15 3.42
CA ALA A 25 13.31 -7.52 3.99
C ALA A 25 14.20 -6.30 4.29
N GLN A 26 13.90 -5.10 3.74
CA GLN A 26 14.68 -3.87 3.96
C GLN A 26 14.37 -3.22 5.31
N VAL A 27 14.70 -3.91 6.40
CA VAL A 27 14.34 -3.50 7.78
C VAL A 27 15.01 -2.21 8.26
N ASP A 28 16.13 -1.81 7.63
CA ASP A 28 16.86 -0.58 7.93
C ASP A 28 16.13 0.68 7.38
N PHE A 29 15.13 0.48 6.53
CA PHE A 29 14.33 1.54 5.95
C PHE A 29 12.95 1.62 6.62
N VAL A 30 12.59 2.80 7.10
CA VAL A 30 11.32 3.06 7.77
C VAL A 30 10.20 3.25 6.75
N SER A 31 9.14 2.51 6.89
CA SER A 31 7.94 2.59 6.05
C SER A 31 6.80 3.35 6.74
N SER A 32 5.74 3.63 6.00
CA SER A 32 4.49 4.18 6.57
C SER A 32 3.87 3.22 7.60
N SER A 33 4.04 1.92 7.44
CA SER A 33 3.55 0.91 8.39
C SER A 33 4.27 1.00 9.73
N ASP A 34 5.58 1.25 9.71
CA ASP A 34 6.38 1.40 10.93
C ASP A 34 5.95 2.65 11.71
N LEU A 35 5.79 3.79 11.03
CA LEU A 35 5.27 5.02 11.63
C LEU A 35 3.87 4.85 12.23
N ARG A 36 2.98 4.13 11.55
CA ARG A 36 1.62 3.85 12.03
C ARG A 36 1.61 2.94 13.25
N SER A 37 2.42 1.89 13.23
CA SER A 37 2.56 0.95 14.35
C SER A 37 3.13 1.64 15.58
N PHE A 38 4.14 2.47 15.41
CA PHE A 38 4.73 3.26 16.47
C PHE A 38 3.71 4.17 17.17
N ARG A 39 2.82 4.80 16.42
CA ARG A 39 1.75 5.65 16.99
C ARG A 39 0.57 4.87 17.60
N GLY A 40 0.62 3.55 17.60
CA GLY A 40 -0.47 2.70 18.11
C GLY A 40 -1.73 2.71 17.22
N ASN A 41 -1.64 3.27 16.01
CA ASN A 41 -2.75 3.35 15.07
C ASN A 41 -3.00 2.03 14.31
N VAL A 42 -2.03 1.12 14.34
CA VAL A 42 -2.15 -0.24 13.82
C VAL A 42 -1.72 -1.16 14.96
N GLY A 43 -2.55 -2.14 15.30
CA GLY A 43 -2.20 -3.12 16.34
C GLY A 43 -0.79 -3.67 16.06
N ARG A 44 -0.03 -3.87 17.14
CA ARG A 44 1.31 -4.47 17.05
C ARG A 44 1.26 -5.64 16.11
N ARG A 45 2.29 -5.80 15.28
CA ARG A 45 2.54 -7.00 14.49
C ARG A 45 2.82 -8.19 15.44
N ASP A 46 1.81 -8.60 16.17
CA ASP A 46 1.80 -9.90 16.81
C ASP A 46 1.59 -10.88 15.67
N GLY A 47 2.64 -11.32 15.01
CA GLY A 47 2.77 -12.40 14.02
C GLY A 47 1.61 -12.83 13.12
N ASN A 48 0.41 -12.39 13.41
CA ASN A 48 -0.82 -12.70 12.68
C ASN A 48 -1.42 -11.41 12.12
N ALA A 49 -1.08 -11.07 10.87
CA ALA A 49 -1.87 -10.11 10.11
C ALA A 49 -3.35 -10.54 10.18
N SER A 50 -4.27 -9.63 10.48
CA SER A 50 -5.68 -10.00 10.52
C SER A 50 -6.10 -10.61 9.18
N ILE A 51 -7.02 -11.57 9.18
CA ILE A 51 -7.56 -12.21 7.95
C ILE A 51 -7.96 -11.13 6.91
N ARG A 52 -8.51 -10.01 7.35
CA ARG A 52 -8.89 -8.90 6.48
C ARG A 52 -7.70 -8.24 5.79
N MET A 53 -6.58 -8.10 6.47
CA MET A 53 -5.34 -7.57 5.87
C MET A 53 -4.79 -8.54 4.83
N GLN A 54 -4.86 -9.82 5.10
CA GLN A 54 -4.43 -10.87 4.16
C GLN A 54 -5.29 -10.88 2.91
N ILE A 55 -6.62 -10.82 3.06
CA ILE A 55 -7.55 -10.72 1.94
C ILE A 55 -7.29 -9.45 1.11
N GLY A 56 -7.01 -8.33 1.78
CA GLY A 56 -6.62 -7.08 1.12
C GLY A 56 -5.34 -7.23 0.30
N ALA A 57 -4.29 -7.82 0.86
CA ALA A 57 -3.03 -8.06 0.17
C ALA A 57 -3.19 -8.98 -1.06
N ILE A 58 -4.00 -10.03 -0.93
CA ILE A 58 -4.33 -10.90 -2.06
C ILE A 58 -5.07 -10.11 -3.17
N PHE A 59 -6.00 -9.23 -2.79
CA PHE A 59 -6.72 -8.41 -3.76
C PHE A 59 -5.79 -7.45 -4.51
N HIS A 60 -4.85 -6.79 -3.82
CA HIS A 60 -3.83 -5.95 -4.46
C HIS A 60 -3.07 -6.74 -5.53
N ARG A 61 -2.62 -7.93 -5.17
CA ARG A 61 -1.87 -8.79 -6.06
C ARG A 61 -2.67 -9.19 -7.31
N ILE A 62 -3.93 -9.57 -7.13
CA ILE A 62 -4.85 -9.90 -8.23
C ILE A 62 -5.05 -8.71 -9.20
N MET A 63 -5.00 -7.48 -8.66
CA MET A 63 -5.32 -6.29 -9.45
C MET A 63 -4.10 -5.64 -10.09
N LEU A 64 -2.92 -5.73 -9.48
CA LEU A 64 -1.75 -4.94 -9.84
C LEU A 64 -0.61 -5.76 -10.44
N GLU A 65 -0.53 -7.05 -10.10
CA GLU A 65 0.41 -7.97 -10.69
C GLU A 65 -0.32 -8.72 -11.81
N GLU A 66 0.06 -8.51 -13.07
CA GLU A 66 -0.47 -9.24 -14.25
C GLU A 66 0.00 -10.70 -14.27
N ASP A 67 0.02 -11.35 -13.13
CA ASP A 67 0.40 -12.76 -13.02
C ASP A 67 -0.80 -13.60 -13.45
N GLU A 68 -0.89 -13.91 -14.76
CA GLU A 68 -1.93 -14.75 -15.33
C GLU A 68 -1.93 -16.17 -14.72
N ASP A 69 -0.82 -16.59 -14.12
CA ASP A 69 -0.69 -17.86 -13.42
C ASP A 69 -1.28 -17.82 -11.99
N PHE A 70 -1.73 -16.68 -11.54
CA PHE A 70 -2.50 -16.55 -10.31
C PHE A 70 -3.92 -17.11 -10.50
N GLN A 71 -4.01 -18.33 -10.96
CA GLN A 71 -5.24 -19.10 -10.91
C GLN A 71 -5.49 -19.47 -9.47
N ILE A 72 -6.43 -18.78 -8.87
CA ILE A 72 -6.99 -19.15 -7.56
C ILE A 72 -7.85 -20.44 -7.75
N SER A 73 -7.25 -21.46 -8.30
CA SER A 73 -7.81 -22.82 -8.34
C SER A 73 -7.73 -23.50 -6.96
N ALA A 74 -7.21 -22.80 -5.97
CA ALA A 74 -6.70 -23.41 -4.74
C ALA A 74 -7.60 -23.19 -3.51
N ILE A 75 -8.86 -22.85 -3.71
CA ILE A 75 -9.78 -22.68 -2.60
C ILE A 75 -10.19 -24.03 -2.06
N GLY A 76 -9.87 -24.25 -0.79
CA GLY A 76 -10.00 -25.55 -0.15
C GLY A 76 -8.79 -26.47 -0.38
N MET A 77 -7.75 -26.01 -1.08
CA MET A 77 -6.49 -26.76 -1.18
C MET A 77 -5.59 -26.50 0.03
N LYS A 78 -4.81 -27.52 0.39
CA LYS A 78 -3.79 -27.42 1.44
C LYS A 78 -2.73 -26.39 1.04
N ASN A 79 -2.13 -25.72 2.01
CA ASN A 79 -1.07 -24.69 1.84
C ASN A 79 0.07 -25.06 0.86
N SER A 80 0.30 -26.36 0.62
CA SER A 80 1.33 -26.87 -0.28
C SER A 80 1.11 -26.56 -1.77
N CYS A 81 -0.08 -26.11 -2.15
CA CYS A 81 -0.45 -25.84 -3.56
C CYS A 81 -0.27 -24.40 -3.99
N PHE A 82 0.15 -23.52 -3.08
CA PHE A 82 0.35 -22.10 -3.38
C PHE A 82 1.82 -21.77 -3.62
N PRO A 83 2.14 -20.78 -4.49
CA PRO A 83 3.48 -20.20 -4.57
C PRO A 83 3.95 -19.69 -3.20
N GLU A 84 5.27 -19.72 -2.95
CA GLU A 84 5.83 -19.42 -1.61
C GLU A 84 5.36 -18.11 -0.98
N PRO A 85 5.33 -16.96 -1.67
CA PRO A 85 4.87 -15.71 -1.03
C PRO A 85 3.40 -15.75 -0.60
N LEU A 86 2.60 -16.59 -1.25
CA LEU A 86 1.18 -16.74 -0.96
C LEU A 86 0.87 -17.78 0.12
N LYS A 87 1.77 -18.73 0.35
CA LYS A 87 1.58 -19.73 1.42
C LYS A 87 1.40 -19.09 2.79
N LEU A 88 2.07 -17.95 3.04
CA LEU A 88 1.93 -17.19 4.29
C LEU A 88 0.54 -16.56 4.45
N PHE A 89 -0.15 -16.25 3.33
CA PHE A 89 -1.41 -15.52 3.33
C PHE A 89 -2.65 -16.41 3.16
N THR A 90 -2.49 -17.64 2.73
CA THR A 90 -3.61 -18.48 2.26
C THR A 90 -4.17 -19.46 3.28
N SER A 91 -3.56 -19.58 4.46
CA SER A 91 -4.05 -20.48 5.51
C SER A 91 -5.50 -20.21 5.97
N TYR A 92 -6.07 -19.07 5.57
CA TYR A 92 -7.39 -18.63 6.04
C TYR A 92 -8.35 -18.19 4.92
N LEU A 93 -7.97 -18.29 3.64
CA LEU A 93 -8.87 -17.90 2.54
C LEU A 93 -9.95 -18.97 2.38
N THR A 94 -11.20 -18.57 2.60
CA THR A 94 -12.35 -19.46 2.38
C THR A 94 -12.82 -19.39 0.92
N GLN A 95 -13.61 -20.38 0.50
CA GLN A 95 -14.25 -20.37 -0.81
C GLN A 95 -15.16 -19.15 -0.99
N THR A 96 -15.75 -18.67 0.09
CA THR A 96 -16.57 -17.46 0.11
C THR A 96 -15.73 -16.20 -0.12
N ASP A 97 -14.58 -16.07 0.56
CA ASP A 97 -13.67 -14.93 0.38
C ASP A 97 -13.20 -14.85 -1.08
N TYR A 98 -12.83 -15.97 -1.66
CA TYR A 98 -12.45 -16.02 -3.07
C TYR A 98 -13.55 -15.53 -4.02
N ARG A 99 -14.76 -16.01 -3.81
CA ARG A 99 -15.90 -15.57 -4.62
C ARG A 99 -16.07 -14.05 -4.52
N HIS A 100 -15.95 -13.50 -3.33
CA HIS A 100 -16.02 -12.05 -3.11
C HIS A 100 -14.88 -11.30 -3.82
N LEU A 101 -13.65 -11.81 -3.75
CA LEU A 101 -12.50 -11.21 -4.45
C LEU A 101 -12.72 -11.19 -5.97
N LYS A 102 -13.18 -12.31 -6.55
CA LYS A 102 -13.47 -12.40 -7.98
C LYS A 102 -14.56 -11.41 -8.41
N ILE A 103 -15.67 -11.36 -7.67
CA ILE A 103 -16.74 -10.41 -7.96
C ILE A 103 -16.25 -8.97 -7.82
N ALA A 104 -15.47 -8.65 -6.79
CA ALA A 104 -14.92 -7.32 -6.58
C ALA A 104 -14.00 -6.90 -7.73
N ARG A 105 -13.13 -7.80 -8.20
CA ARG A 105 -12.28 -7.58 -9.38
C ARG A 105 -13.12 -7.28 -10.62
N ASP A 106 -14.10 -8.12 -10.92
CA ASP A 106 -14.93 -7.96 -12.10
C ASP A 106 -15.74 -6.65 -12.03
N LYS A 107 -16.19 -6.27 -10.82
CA LYS A 107 -16.87 -4.97 -10.57
C LYS A 107 -15.94 -3.79 -10.73
N LEU A 108 -14.67 -3.88 -10.30
CA LEU A 108 -13.70 -2.81 -10.52
C LEU A 108 -13.43 -2.61 -12.00
N ASN A 109 -13.19 -3.68 -12.74
CA ASN A 109 -12.99 -3.63 -14.18
C ASN A 109 -14.21 -3.03 -14.91
N GLN A 110 -15.42 -3.39 -14.50
CA GLN A 110 -16.65 -2.82 -15.06
C GLN A 110 -16.81 -1.32 -14.72
N TRP A 111 -16.51 -0.94 -13.48
CA TRP A 111 -16.66 0.44 -13.00
C TRP A 111 -15.66 1.39 -13.66
N SER A 112 -14.41 0.97 -13.78
CA SER A 112 -13.33 1.78 -14.34
C SER A 112 -13.30 1.77 -15.87
N GLY A 113 -13.92 0.78 -16.51
CA GLY A 113 -13.75 0.58 -17.96
C GLY A 113 -12.28 0.40 -18.32
N GLU A 114 -11.78 1.24 -19.24
CA GLU A 114 -10.36 1.25 -19.63
C GLU A 114 -9.48 2.05 -18.67
N LEU A 115 -10.06 2.96 -17.89
CA LEU A 115 -9.32 3.90 -17.05
C LEU A 115 -8.33 3.22 -16.07
N PHE A 116 -8.73 2.10 -15.45
CA PHE A 116 -7.85 1.38 -14.53
C PHE A 116 -6.66 0.76 -15.27
N ARG A 117 -6.88 0.21 -16.44
CA ARG A 117 -5.82 -0.28 -17.33
C ARG A 117 -4.90 0.85 -17.76
N ASP A 118 -5.45 1.98 -18.15
CA ASP A 118 -4.66 3.16 -18.52
C ASP A 118 -3.77 3.63 -17.37
N TRP A 119 -4.26 3.61 -16.14
CA TRP A 119 -3.44 3.95 -14.97
C TRP A 119 -2.27 2.98 -14.79
N ILE A 120 -2.50 1.67 -14.95
CA ILE A 120 -1.46 0.65 -14.84
C ILE A 120 -0.44 0.79 -15.98
N HIS A 121 -0.89 0.96 -17.22
CA HIS A 121 0.00 0.99 -18.37
C HIS A 121 0.71 2.33 -18.60
N SER A 122 0.13 3.46 -18.22
CA SER A 122 0.71 4.79 -18.43
C SER A 122 1.67 5.23 -17.32
N GLY A 123 1.69 4.51 -16.22
CA GLY A 123 2.49 4.79 -15.04
C GLY A 123 3.40 3.64 -14.65
N PHE A 124 3.59 3.46 -13.37
CA PHE A 124 4.20 2.26 -12.81
C PHE A 124 3.40 1.76 -11.59
N THR A 125 3.47 0.47 -11.34
CA THR A 125 2.81 -0.20 -10.22
C THR A 125 3.85 -0.86 -9.32
N GLU A 126 3.55 -0.93 -8.03
CA GLU A 126 4.31 -1.73 -7.05
C GLU A 126 5.84 -1.49 -7.11
N ARG A 127 6.26 -0.28 -7.46
CA ARG A 127 7.68 0.09 -7.55
C ARG A 127 8.13 0.73 -6.25
N SER A 128 9.19 0.21 -5.67
CA SER A 128 9.72 0.71 -4.41
C SER A 128 10.58 1.95 -4.60
N ILE A 129 10.46 2.90 -3.68
CA ILE A 129 11.25 4.13 -3.65
C ILE A 129 11.93 4.20 -2.29
N TYR A 130 13.23 4.42 -2.32
CA TYR A 130 14.10 4.50 -1.16
C TYR A 130 14.82 5.82 -1.11
N TRP A 131 14.92 6.42 0.06
CA TRP A 131 15.70 7.65 0.23
C TRP A 131 16.24 7.81 1.64
N LYS A 132 17.23 8.66 1.76
CA LYS A 132 17.79 9.09 3.03
C LYS A 132 17.52 10.57 3.23
N ASP A 133 17.03 10.95 4.40
CA ASP A 133 16.79 12.35 4.72
C ASP A 133 18.04 13.05 5.28
N GLN A 134 17.96 14.36 5.52
CA GLN A 134 19.08 15.15 6.04
C GLN A 134 19.51 14.76 7.47
N ALA A 135 18.64 14.07 8.21
CA ALA A 135 18.92 13.58 9.56
C ALA A 135 19.38 12.11 9.55
N ASP A 136 19.84 11.63 8.39
CA ASP A 136 20.36 10.28 8.17
C ASP A 136 19.35 9.14 8.35
N TYR A 137 18.07 9.42 8.49
CA TYR A 137 17.03 8.38 8.51
C TYR A 137 16.72 7.87 7.11
N GLN A 138 16.64 6.56 6.98
CA GLN A 138 16.32 5.87 5.73
C GLN A 138 14.81 5.56 5.67
N TRP A 139 14.20 5.91 4.55
CA TRP A 139 12.77 5.81 4.30
C TRP A 139 12.50 4.96 3.09
N ARG A 140 11.37 4.26 3.09
CA ARG A 140 10.89 3.49 1.94
C ARG A 140 9.38 3.62 1.77
N VAL A 141 8.96 3.58 0.50
CA VAL A 141 7.56 3.47 0.11
C VAL A 141 7.41 2.54 -1.09
N ARG A 142 6.24 1.93 -1.21
CA ARG A 142 5.86 1.13 -2.36
C ARG A 142 4.43 1.51 -2.74
N PRO A 143 4.25 2.56 -3.57
CA PRO A 143 2.95 2.98 -4.05
C PRO A 143 2.31 1.91 -4.95
N ASP A 144 1.00 1.71 -4.83
CA ASP A 144 0.28 0.73 -5.62
C ASP A 144 0.30 1.12 -7.11
N ILE A 145 -0.09 2.37 -7.44
CA ILE A 145 -0.09 2.90 -8.81
C ILE A 145 0.40 4.35 -8.79
N VAL A 146 1.31 4.70 -9.68
CA VAL A 146 1.76 6.08 -9.89
C VAL A 146 1.58 6.45 -11.35
N THR A 147 0.78 7.48 -11.60
CA THR A 147 0.57 8.09 -12.92
C THR A 147 1.28 9.44 -13.00
N LYS A 148 1.22 10.11 -14.17
CA LYS A 148 1.84 11.44 -14.36
C LYS A 148 1.35 12.53 -13.38
N GLY A 149 0.15 12.38 -12.79
CA GLY A 149 -0.44 13.44 -11.96
C GLY A 149 -1.05 12.93 -10.66
N LEU A 150 -1.03 11.63 -10.41
CA LEU A 150 -1.76 11.03 -9.31
C LEU A 150 -1.07 9.77 -8.79
N VAL A 151 -0.90 9.68 -7.47
CA VAL A 151 -0.67 8.42 -6.78
C VAL A 151 -2.02 7.84 -6.40
N ILE A 152 -2.26 6.58 -6.74
CA ILE A 152 -3.49 5.88 -6.41
C ILE A 152 -3.14 4.71 -5.51
N ASP A 153 -3.76 4.67 -4.34
CA ASP A 153 -3.59 3.61 -3.36
C ASP A 153 -4.89 2.81 -3.23
N LEU A 154 -4.78 1.52 -3.51
CA LEU A 154 -5.91 0.60 -3.52
C LEU A 154 -6.26 0.20 -2.09
N LYS A 155 -7.52 0.39 -1.68
CA LYS A 155 -7.98 0.03 -0.34
C LYS A 155 -9.20 -0.85 -0.39
N THR A 156 -9.10 -2.02 0.23
CA THR A 156 -10.25 -2.88 0.46
C THR A 156 -10.90 -2.58 1.79
N PHE A 157 -12.22 -2.67 1.84
CA PHE A 157 -12.98 -2.54 3.06
C PHE A 157 -14.19 -3.49 3.05
N SER A 158 -14.92 -3.56 4.15
CA SER A 158 -16.13 -4.36 4.27
C SER A 158 -17.18 -3.61 5.07
N GLY A 159 -18.45 -3.78 4.70
CA GLY A 159 -19.58 -3.24 5.47
C GLY A 159 -20.28 -2.08 4.80
N ASN A 160 -20.13 -1.91 3.49
CA ASN A 160 -20.99 -1.08 2.64
C ASN A 160 -21.15 0.39 3.13
N ASN A 161 -20.11 0.97 3.75
CA ASN A 161 -20.21 2.28 4.37
C ASN A 161 -19.00 3.18 4.06
N GLN A 162 -19.09 3.88 2.92
CA GLN A 162 -18.08 4.87 2.49
C GLN A 162 -17.77 5.91 3.58
N LYS A 163 -18.80 6.45 4.25
CA LYS A 163 -18.60 7.45 5.32
C LYS A 163 -17.77 6.88 6.48
N ARG A 164 -17.96 5.61 6.81
CA ARG A 164 -17.18 4.93 7.84
C ARG A 164 -15.74 4.75 7.40
N PHE A 165 -15.51 4.39 6.14
CA PHE A 165 -14.17 4.29 5.57
C PHE A 165 -13.46 5.65 5.64
N LEU A 166 -14.05 6.71 5.11
CA LEU A 166 -13.47 8.06 5.12
C LEU A 166 -13.12 8.52 6.54
N LYS A 167 -13.99 8.27 7.52
CA LYS A 167 -13.66 8.53 8.95
C LYS A 167 -12.48 7.71 9.46
N SER A 168 -12.20 6.56 8.88
CA SER A 168 -11.09 5.70 9.29
C SER A 168 -9.74 6.11 8.72
N LEU A 169 -9.68 6.98 7.70
CA LEU A 169 -8.43 7.38 7.03
C LEU A 169 -7.39 7.91 8.01
N ASN A 170 -7.80 8.84 8.90
CA ASN A 170 -6.89 9.37 9.90
C ASN A 170 -6.60 8.34 11.01
N ARG A 171 -7.65 7.66 11.52
CA ARG A 171 -7.48 6.66 12.59
C ARG A 171 -6.54 5.52 12.21
N ASN A 172 -6.60 5.06 10.97
CA ASN A 172 -5.76 3.97 10.47
C ASN A 172 -4.39 4.47 9.98
N GLY A 173 -4.12 5.79 10.07
CA GLY A 173 -2.87 6.39 9.62
C GLY A 173 -2.69 6.42 8.09
N TYR A 174 -3.76 6.26 7.31
CA TYR A 174 -3.68 6.30 5.84
C TYR A 174 -3.26 7.69 5.32
N LEU A 175 -3.60 8.76 6.04
CA LEU A 175 -3.12 10.11 5.70
C LEU A 175 -1.60 10.25 5.89
N ILE A 176 -1.01 9.55 6.87
CA ILE A 176 0.46 9.49 7.03
C ILE A 176 1.08 8.71 5.86
N GLN A 177 0.46 7.61 5.45
CA GLN A 177 0.88 6.83 4.28
C GLN A 177 0.86 7.68 3.01
N ALA A 178 -0.26 8.38 2.74
CA ALA A 178 -0.40 9.26 1.59
C ALA A 178 0.71 10.33 1.55
N ALA A 179 0.98 11.00 2.68
CA ALA A 179 2.01 12.02 2.76
C ALA A 179 3.43 11.45 2.55
N LEU A 180 3.73 10.27 3.09
CA LEU A 180 5.04 9.64 2.91
C LEU A 180 5.25 9.17 1.46
N TYR A 181 4.21 8.65 0.81
CA TYR A 181 4.24 8.27 -0.61
C TYR A 181 4.51 9.48 -1.49
N LEU A 182 3.78 10.58 -1.27
CA LEU A 182 4.01 11.82 -2.00
C LEU A 182 5.41 12.39 -1.75
N GLU A 183 5.94 12.31 -0.53
CA GLU A 183 7.32 12.75 -0.26
C GLU A 183 8.34 11.95 -1.07
N GLY A 184 8.21 10.63 -1.14
CA GLY A 184 9.10 9.78 -1.95
C GLY A 184 9.01 10.12 -3.44
N ILE A 185 7.80 10.32 -3.96
CA ILE A 185 7.56 10.69 -5.35
C ILE A 185 8.10 12.09 -5.67
N GLU A 186 7.84 13.10 -4.81
CA GLU A 186 8.38 14.46 -4.98
C GLU A 186 9.92 14.45 -5.01
N ARG A 187 10.57 13.62 -4.19
CA ARG A 187 12.05 13.47 -4.18
C ARG A 187 12.59 12.84 -5.44
N LEU A 188 11.86 11.85 -5.99
CA LEU A 188 12.31 11.11 -7.17
C LEU A 188 12.12 11.91 -8.47
N TYR A 189 10.98 12.60 -8.61
CA TYR A 189 10.57 13.25 -9.86
C TYR A 189 10.57 14.77 -9.80
N GLY A 190 10.63 15.36 -8.60
CA GLY A 190 10.67 16.83 -8.42
C GLY A 190 9.31 17.52 -8.48
N ASP A 191 8.30 16.93 -9.08
CA ASP A 191 7.00 17.54 -9.26
C ASP A 191 5.98 17.08 -8.21
N PRO A 192 5.18 18.00 -7.62
CA PRO A 192 4.10 17.60 -6.75
C PRO A 192 2.96 17.00 -7.56
N ILE A 193 2.47 15.85 -7.10
CA ILE A 193 1.32 15.17 -7.70
C ILE A 193 0.20 14.98 -6.68
N GLY A 194 -1.01 14.67 -7.16
CA GLY A 194 -2.15 14.38 -6.32
C GLY A 194 -2.09 13.00 -5.67
N PHE A 195 -3.04 12.75 -4.77
CA PHE A 195 -3.21 11.45 -4.14
C PHE A 195 -4.68 11.05 -4.10
N ALA A 196 -4.97 9.80 -4.39
CA ALA A 196 -6.31 9.24 -4.29
C ALA A 196 -6.30 7.86 -3.64
N PHE A 197 -7.37 7.56 -2.90
CA PHE A 197 -7.68 6.19 -2.48
C PHE A 197 -8.71 5.60 -3.44
N LEU A 198 -8.36 4.48 -4.11
CA LEU A 198 -9.31 3.66 -4.85
C LEU A 198 -9.86 2.60 -3.90
N CYS A 199 -11.11 2.77 -3.50
CA CYS A 199 -11.72 2.03 -2.43
C CYS A 199 -12.72 1.01 -2.96
N ILE A 200 -12.61 -0.24 -2.51
CA ILE A 200 -13.44 -1.35 -2.97
C ILE A 200 -14.02 -2.09 -1.77
N ASP A 201 -15.36 -2.17 -1.72
CA ASP A 201 -16.04 -3.00 -0.74
C ASP A 201 -16.02 -4.47 -1.18
N LEU A 202 -15.48 -5.34 -0.37
CA LEU A 202 -15.43 -6.78 -0.64
C LEU A 202 -16.73 -7.50 -0.26
N THR A 203 -17.78 -6.76 0.10
CA THR A 203 -19.11 -7.30 0.41
C THR A 203 -20.18 -6.71 -0.51
N PRO A 204 -21.29 -7.45 -0.80
CA PRO A 204 -22.37 -6.93 -1.61
C PRO A 204 -22.89 -5.59 -1.09
N PRO A 205 -23.16 -4.61 -1.97
CA PRO A 205 -23.15 -4.67 -3.43
C PRO A 205 -21.80 -4.33 -4.10
N TYR A 206 -20.66 -4.52 -3.42
CA TYR A 206 -19.31 -4.28 -3.94
C TYR A 206 -19.11 -2.85 -4.45
N ARG A 207 -19.33 -1.89 -3.57
CA ARG A 207 -19.22 -0.47 -3.92
C ARG A 207 -17.77 -0.08 -4.18
N ILE A 208 -17.62 0.72 -5.22
CA ILE A 208 -16.31 1.28 -5.62
C ILE A 208 -16.44 2.78 -5.63
N PHE A 209 -15.41 3.46 -5.14
CA PHE A 209 -15.29 4.90 -5.24
C PHE A 209 -13.83 5.33 -5.24
N LEU A 210 -13.57 6.44 -5.89
CA LEU A 210 -12.27 7.12 -5.88
C LEU A 210 -12.38 8.34 -4.96
N ASP A 211 -11.52 8.39 -3.94
CA ASP A 211 -11.43 9.51 -3.00
C ASP A 211 -10.15 10.29 -3.25
N VAL A 212 -10.26 11.34 -4.05
CA VAL A 212 -9.12 12.23 -4.37
C VAL A 212 -8.95 13.22 -3.22
N LEU A 213 -7.78 13.21 -2.60
CA LEU A 213 -7.49 14.10 -1.47
C LEU A 213 -7.38 15.56 -1.93
N ASP A 214 -8.16 16.42 -1.33
CA ASP A 214 -8.09 17.86 -1.56
C ASP A 214 -6.82 18.50 -0.94
N SER A 215 -6.51 19.71 -1.36
CA SER A 215 -5.31 20.44 -0.90
C SER A 215 -5.27 20.63 0.62
N LYS A 216 -6.42 20.76 1.28
CA LYS A 216 -6.49 20.92 2.74
C LYS A 216 -6.14 19.61 3.45
N THR A 217 -6.68 18.51 2.95
CA THR A 217 -6.39 17.15 3.46
C THR A 217 -4.93 16.80 3.20
N LEU A 218 -4.37 17.13 2.04
CA LEU A 218 -2.96 16.91 1.74
C LEU A 218 -2.05 17.75 2.65
N LEU A 219 -2.37 19.01 2.91
CA LEU A 219 -1.63 19.83 3.85
C LEU A 219 -1.71 19.28 5.29
N PHE A 220 -2.87 18.81 5.69
CA PHE A 220 -3.06 18.15 6.99
C PHE A 220 -2.26 16.86 7.10
N SER A 221 -2.24 16.04 6.05
CA SER A 221 -1.48 14.79 6.00
C SER A 221 0.03 15.03 6.09
N LYS A 222 0.57 16.07 5.43
CA LYS A 222 1.97 16.50 5.57
C LYS A 222 2.31 16.87 7.03
N LYS A 223 1.42 17.57 7.73
CA LYS A 223 1.59 17.89 9.18
C LYS A 223 1.58 16.63 10.05
N LEU A 224 0.69 15.69 9.78
CA LEU A 224 0.63 14.41 10.48
C LEU A 224 1.92 13.61 10.29
N LEU A 225 2.44 13.55 9.08
CA LEU A 225 3.70 12.89 8.76
C LEU A 225 4.88 13.54 9.50
N ALA A 226 4.98 14.87 9.47
CA ALA A 226 6.05 15.58 10.17
C ALA A 226 6.06 15.28 11.68
N ASN A 227 4.89 15.26 12.31
CA ASN A 227 4.74 14.87 13.70
C ASN A 227 5.14 13.40 13.94
N ALA A 228 4.67 12.47 13.06
CA ALA A 228 5.00 11.06 13.18
C ALA A 228 6.51 10.80 13.06
N LYS A 229 7.17 11.46 12.12
CA LYS A 229 8.63 11.38 11.95
C LYS A 229 9.38 11.92 13.15
N ARG A 230 8.97 13.07 13.71
CA ARG A 230 9.58 13.65 14.90
C ARG A 230 9.45 12.71 16.10
N ASP A 231 8.25 12.21 16.35
CA ASP A 231 7.97 11.30 17.47
C ASP A 231 8.79 10.00 17.34
N PHE A 232 8.87 9.45 16.14
CA PHE A 232 9.67 8.24 15.83
C PHE A 232 11.16 8.49 16.07
N LYS A 233 11.72 9.60 15.57
CA LYS A 233 13.13 9.97 15.75
C LYS A 233 13.52 10.17 17.22
N SER A 234 12.65 10.83 18.01
CA SER A 234 12.93 11.08 19.43
C SER A 234 13.04 9.78 20.25
N HIS A 235 12.35 8.72 19.87
CA HIS A 235 12.44 7.43 20.58
C HIS A 235 13.64 6.60 20.13
N SER A 236 13.98 6.64 18.82
CA SER A 236 15.14 5.91 18.29
C SER A 236 16.48 6.47 18.75
N SER A 237 16.50 7.67 19.34
CA SER A 237 17.73 8.30 19.87
C SER A 237 17.96 8.02 21.37
N CYS A 238 17.06 7.25 22.01
CA CYS A 238 17.14 6.92 23.45
C CYS A 238 17.63 5.47 23.70
N ASP A 239 17.84 4.70 22.64
CA ASP A 239 18.43 3.35 22.64
C ASP A 239 19.86 3.39 22.11
#